data_6da12c192c207daddb4409fd63d38d12
#
_entry.id   6da12c192c207daddb4409fd63d38d12
#
_cell.length_a   1.000
_cell.length_b   1.000
_cell.length_c   1.000
_cell.angle_alpha   90.00
_cell.angle_beta   90.00
_cell.angle_gamma   90.00
#
_symmetry.space_group_name_H-M   'P 1'
#
loop_
_entity.id
_entity.type
_entity.pdbx_description
1 polymer ?
#
loop_
_entity_poly.entity_id
_entity_poly.type
_entity_poly.pdbx_seq_one_letter_code
_entity_poly.pdbx_strand_id
1 'polypeptide(L)'
;MTKSISTEFIQMAARILKTLGHPDRIKIVEFLEHGEKTVGQIQREFNLLQPVTSQHLKVMYDRNIVTFRQEGTRYFYSLANKFIQKILDCMSEVQEKLDSGEWDFDFSKIENQKEVV
;
A
#
# COMPACT_ATOMS: atom_id res chain seq x y z
N MET A 1 14.78 -24.17 12.93
CA MET A 1 13.44 -24.17 13.54
C MET A 1 12.61 -23.02 12.99
N THR A 2 11.43 -23.35 12.54
CA THR A 2 10.51 -22.36 11.97
C THR A 2 9.63 -21.79 13.06
N LYS A 3 9.55 -20.47 13.14
CA LYS A 3 8.64 -19.82 14.08
C LYS A 3 7.25 -19.75 13.47
N SER A 4 6.26 -20.10 14.27
CA SER A 4 4.89 -19.95 13.86
C SER A 4 4.45 -18.50 14.00
N ILE A 5 3.61 -18.05 13.09
CA ILE A 5 3.00 -16.74 13.16
C ILE A 5 1.80 -16.84 14.10
N SER A 6 1.68 -15.92 15.06
CA SER A 6 0.59 -15.97 16.03
C SER A 6 -0.75 -15.63 15.36
N THR A 7 -1.83 -16.10 15.96
CA THR A 7 -3.19 -15.81 15.47
C THR A 7 -3.46 -14.31 15.49
N GLU A 8 -3.02 -13.62 16.54
CA GLU A 8 -3.21 -12.17 16.65
C GLU A 8 -2.50 -11.43 15.52
N PHE A 9 -1.27 -11.85 15.22
CA PHE A 9 -0.53 -11.22 14.12
C PHE A 9 -1.19 -11.51 12.78
N ILE A 10 -1.66 -12.73 12.55
CA ILE A 10 -2.33 -13.09 11.31
C ILE A 10 -3.55 -12.21 11.10
N GLN A 11 -4.35 -11.98 12.14
CA GLN A 11 -5.54 -11.15 12.04
C GLN A 11 -5.19 -9.71 11.72
N MET A 12 -4.15 -9.17 12.35
CA MET A 12 -3.69 -7.82 12.07
C MET A 12 -3.17 -7.70 10.64
N ALA A 13 -2.33 -8.64 10.23
CA ALA A 13 -1.76 -8.64 8.88
C ALA A 13 -2.87 -8.74 7.82
N ALA A 14 -3.88 -9.56 8.09
CA ALA A 14 -4.99 -9.72 7.15
C ALA A 14 -5.75 -8.40 6.95
N ARG A 15 -5.96 -7.64 8.02
CA ARG A 15 -6.62 -6.33 7.90
C ARG A 15 -5.80 -5.36 7.06
N ILE A 16 -4.49 -5.34 7.29
CA ILE A 16 -3.59 -4.46 6.54
C ILE A 16 -3.57 -4.86 5.07
N LEU A 17 -3.40 -6.15 4.79
CA LEU A 17 -3.35 -6.63 3.41
C LEU A 17 -4.67 -6.40 2.70
N LYS A 18 -5.80 -6.57 3.40
CA LYS A 18 -7.11 -6.30 2.81
C LYS A 18 -7.25 -4.83 2.46
N THR A 19 -6.79 -3.94 3.34
CA THR A 19 -6.84 -2.50 3.07
C THR A 19 -5.95 -2.13 1.90
N LEU A 20 -4.77 -2.75 1.81
CA LEU A 20 -3.83 -2.51 0.71
C LEU A 20 -4.22 -3.24 -0.58
N GLY A 21 -5.25 -4.08 -0.53
CA GLY A 21 -5.70 -4.83 -1.71
C GLY A 21 -6.46 -3.99 -2.72
N HIS A 22 -6.00 -2.76 -2.95
CA HIS A 22 -6.58 -1.82 -3.89
C HIS A 22 -5.42 -1.15 -4.62
N PRO A 23 -5.34 -1.22 -5.96
CA PRO A 23 -4.19 -0.70 -6.68
C PRO A 23 -3.84 0.75 -6.32
N ASP A 24 -4.85 1.62 -6.22
CA ASP A 24 -4.58 3.02 -5.90
C ASP A 24 -3.97 3.19 -4.53
N ARG A 25 -4.35 2.36 -3.56
CA ARG A 25 -3.78 2.45 -2.21
C ARG A 25 -2.33 1.98 -2.19
N ILE A 26 -2.01 0.94 -2.94
CA ILE A 26 -0.62 0.48 -3.07
C ILE A 26 0.23 1.57 -3.72
N LYS A 27 -0.29 2.20 -4.78
CA LYS A 27 0.41 3.29 -5.46
C LYS A 27 0.69 4.45 -4.49
N ILE A 28 -0.29 4.80 -3.67
CA ILE A 28 -0.15 5.90 -2.73
C ILE A 28 0.93 5.59 -1.69
N VAL A 29 0.90 4.40 -1.08
CA VAL A 29 1.90 4.09 -0.06
C VAL A 29 3.29 3.99 -0.66
N GLU A 30 3.43 3.47 -1.88
CA GLU A 30 4.71 3.45 -2.56
C GLU A 30 5.23 4.87 -2.79
N PHE A 31 4.36 5.77 -3.21
CA PHE A 31 4.73 7.17 -3.40
C PHE A 31 5.18 7.81 -2.09
N LEU A 32 4.51 7.49 -0.99
CA LEU A 32 4.86 8.01 0.33
C LEU A 32 6.16 7.44 0.86
N GLU A 33 6.60 6.31 0.34
CA GLU A 33 7.88 5.72 0.74
C GLU A 33 9.04 6.66 0.40
N HIS A 34 8.87 7.50 -0.61
CA HIS A 34 9.89 8.43 -1.07
C HIS A 34 9.85 9.77 -0.33
N GLY A 35 9.03 9.90 0.68
CA GLY A 35 8.90 11.11 1.48
C GLY A 35 7.46 11.53 1.62
N GLU A 36 7.20 12.46 2.55
CA GLU A 36 5.82 12.90 2.78
C GLU A 36 5.27 13.68 1.58
N LYS A 37 3.96 13.58 1.41
CA LYS A 37 3.25 14.21 0.30
C LYS A 37 1.94 14.82 0.78
N THR A 38 1.54 15.91 0.13
CA THR A 38 0.23 16.50 0.36
C THR A 38 -0.82 15.77 -0.48
N VAL A 39 -2.10 15.95 -0.13
CA VAL A 39 -3.21 15.39 -0.92
C VAL A 39 -3.12 15.84 -2.37
N GLY A 40 -2.80 17.13 -2.60
CA GLY A 40 -2.67 17.65 -3.96
C GLY A 40 -1.57 16.95 -4.76
N GLN A 41 -0.43 16.67 -4.12
CA GLN A 41 0.64 15.97 -4.80
C GLN A 41 0.24 14.55 -5.19
N ILE A 42 -0.48 13.85 -4.30
CA ILE A 42 -0.97 12.50 -4.56
C ILE A 42 -1.97 12.50 -5.71
N GLN A 43 -2.90 13.47 -5.70
CA GLN A 43 -3.89 13.60 -6.77
C GLN A 43 -3.23 13.78 -8.13
N ARG A 44 -2.25 14.67 -8.20
CA ARG A 44 -1.56 14.95 -9.47
C ARG A 44 -0.75 13.76 -9.96
N GLU A 45 -0.09 13.07 -9.02
CA GLU A 45 0.75 11.94 -9.40
C GLU A 45 -0.07 10.82 -10.05
N PHE A 46 -1.27 10.55 -9.52
CA PHE A 46 -2.06 9.41 -9.95
C PHE A 46 -3.34 9.81 -10.70
N ASN A 47 -3.50 11.11 -10.97
CA ASN A 47 -4.66 11.62 -11.67
C ASN A 47 -5.97 11.19 -11.00
N LEU A 48 -6.04 11.41 -9.70
CA LEU A 48 -7.22 11.05 -8.90
C LEU A 48 -8.00 12.27 -8.51
N LEU A 49 -9.30 12.10 -8.33
CA LEU A 49 -10.16 13.14 -7.79
C LEU A 49 -9.92 13.32 -6.30
N GLN A 50 -10.08 14.54 -5.82
CA GLN A 50 -9.83 14.85 -4.41
C GLN A 50 -10.69 13.99 -3.45
N PRO A 51 -12.01 13.84 -3.67
CA PRO A 51 -12.80 13.01 -2.74
C PRO A 51 -12.34 11.56 -2.69
N VAL A 52 -11.92 11.00 -3.83
CA VAL A 52 -11.42 9.63 -3.91
C VAL A 52 -10.11 9.50 -3.14
N THR A 53 -9.20 10.45 -3.36
CA THR A 53 -7.90 10.46 -2.68
C THR A 53 -8.09 10.57 -1.17
N SER A 54 -8.93 11.49 -0.73
CA SER A 54 -9.20 11.68 0.70
C SER A 54 -9.82 10.44 1.32
N GLN A 55 -10.69 9.75 0.61
CA GLN A 55 -11.30 8.53 1.12
C GLN A 55 -10.26 7.42 1.30
N HIS A 56 -9.37 7.24 0.33
CA HIS A 56 -8.27 6.27 0.45
C HIS A 56 -7.38 6.59 1.65
N LEU A 57 -7.02 7.86 1.79
CA LEU A 57 -6.14 8.28 2.89
C LEU A 57 -6.82 8.10 4.24
N LYS A 58 -8.12 8.39 4.33
CA LYS A 58 -8.86 8.21 5.58
C LYS A 58 -8.90 6.74 5.99
N VAL A 59 -9.22 5.85 5.06
CA VAL A 59 -9.27 4.42 5.35
C VAL A 59 -7.90 3.92 5.82
N MET A 60 -6.84 4.34 5.14
CA MET A 60 -5.49 3.92 5.51
C MET A 60 -5.03 4.54 6.82
N TYR A 61 -5.44 5.78 7.09
CA TYR A 61 -5.13 6.41 8.36
C TYR A 61 -5.82 5.67 9.52
N ASP A 62 -7.09 5.30 9.35
CA ASP A 62 -7.85 4.59 10.36
C ASP A 62 -7.25 3.20 10.66
N ARG A 63 -6.51 2.64 9.72
CA ARG A 63 -5.86 1.33 9.87
C ARG A 63 -4.37 1.43 10.18
N ASN A 64 -3.90 2.62 10.53
CA ASN A 64 -2.50 2.86 10.90
C ASN A 64 -1.50 2.51 9.79
N ILE A 65 -1.91 2.68 8.54
CA ILE A 65 -1.04 2.49 7.37
C ILE A 65 -0.33 3.79 7.03
N VAL A 66 -1.05 4.90 7.10
CA VAL A 66 -0.47 6.24 6.90
C VAL A 66 -0.74 7.09 8.13
N THR A 67 0.07 8.12 8.29
CA THR A 67 -0.14 9.16 9.28
C THR A 67 0.00 10.52 8.60
N PHE A 68 -0.22 11.60 9.32
CA PHE A 68 -0.02 12.93 8.75
C PHE A 68 0.40 13.90 9.83
N ARG A 69 1.02 14.99 9.38
CA ARG A 69 1.21 16.17 10.20
C ARG A 69 0.54 17.34 9.51
N GLN A 70 0.14 18.33 10.27
CA GLN A 70 -0.52 19.50 9.75
C GLN A 70 0.38 20.72 9.90
N GLU A 71 0.41 21.55 8.86
CA GLU A 71 1.18 22.78 8.84
C GLU A 71 0.30 23.83 8.19
N GLY A 72 -0.28 24.72 9.01
CA GLY A 72 -1.31 25.64 8.53
C GLY A 72 -2.53 24.86 8.09
N THR A 73 -2.95 25.08 6.85
CA THR A 73 -4.09 24.38 6.26
C THR A 73 -3.67 23.15 5.46
N ARG A 74 -2.38 22.83 5.44
CA ARG A 74 -1.86 21.72 4.63
C ARG A 74 -1.60 20.50 5.49
N TYR A 75 -1.94 19.33 4.94
CA TYR A 75 -1.70 18.04 5.56
C TYR A 75 -0.65 17.30 4.76
N PHE A 76 0.41 16.85 5.46
CA PHE A 76 1.50 16.10 4.86
C PHE A 76 1.42 14.66 5.33
N TYR A 77 1.12 13.77 4.43
CA TYR A 77 0.95 12.35 4.72
C TYR A 77 2.27 11.60 4.57
N SER A 78 2.46 10.60 5.40
CA SER A 78 3.64 9.73 5.36
C SER A 78 3.26 8.33 5.81
N LEU A 79 4.15 7.37 5.63
CA LEU A 79 3.93 6.01 6.12
C LEU A 79 3.93 6.02 7.64
N ALA A 80 3.00 5.28 8.23
CA ALA A 80 2.82 5.30 9.69
C ALA A 80 3.86 4.46 10.43
N ASN A 81 4.43 3.44 9.80
CA ASN A 81 5.30 2.51 10.51
C ASN A 81 6.19 1.72 9.55
N LYS A 82 7.15 1.01 10.15
CA LYS A 82 8.11 0.21 9.39
C LYS A 82 7.51 -1.07 8.81
N PHE A 83 6.41 -1.53 9.36
CA PHE A 83 5.73 -2.72 8.85
C PHE A 83 5.32 -2.50 7.38
N ILE A 84 4.70 -1.35 7.12
CA ILE A 84 4.25 -1.02 5.76
C ILE A 84 5.45 -0.90 4.82
N GLN A 85 6.51 -0.24 5.27
CA GLN A 85 7.73 -0.13 4.47
C GLN A 85 8.31 -1.50 4.14
N LYS A 86 8.30 -2.42 5.10
CA LYS A 86 8.83 -3.76 4.89
C LYS A 86 8.01 -4.54 3.87
N ILE A 87 6.70 -4.37 3.88
CA ILE A 87 5.83 -4.99 2.87
C ILE A 87 6.21 -4.49 1.48
N LEU A 88 6.40 -3.17 1.33
CA LEU A 88 6.77 -2.58 0.05
C LEU A 88 8.13 -3.08 -0.42
N ASP A 89 9.10 -3.19 0.49
CA ASP A 89 10.43 -3.71 0.17
C ASP A 89 10.34 -5.14 -0.35
N CYS A 90 9.52 -5.96 0.29
CA CYS A 90 9.30 -7.34 -0.15
C CYS A 90 8.70 -7.39 -1.55
N MET A 91 7.74 -6.51 -1.83
CA MET A 91 7.11 -6.44 -3.15
C MET A 91 8.13 -6.07 -4.22
N SER A 92 9.01 -5.12 -3.93
CA SER A 92 10.08 -4.73 -4.86
C SER A 92 11.02 -5.89 -5.15
N GLU A 93 11.40 -6.64 -4.12
CA GLU A 93 12.26 -7.81 -4.29
C GLU A 93 11.60 -8.87 -5.16
N VAL A 94 10.31 -9.12 -4.94
CA VAL A 94 9.56 -10.08 -5.75
C VAL A 94 9.54 -9.64 -7.21
N GLN A 95 9.29 -8.35 -7.45
CA GLN A 95 9.27 -7.85 -8.81
C GLN A 95 10.62 -8.03 -9.50
N GLU A 96 11.72 -7.76 -8.80
CA GLU A 96 13.06 -7.96 -9.36
C GLU A 96 13.28 -9.42 -9.75
N LYS A 97 12.84 -10.37 -8.91
CA LYS A 97 12.99 -11.80 -9.18
C LYS A 97 12.19 -12.22 -10.41
N LEU A 98 11.00 -11.63 -10.58
CA LEU A 98 10.17 -11.91 -11.74
C LEU A 98 10.76 -11.29 -13.00
N ASP A 99 11.22 -10.04 -12.92
CA ASP A 99 11.77 -9.32 -14.07
C ASP A 99 13.05 -9.95 -14.57
N SER A 100 13.86 -10.51 -13.66
CA SER A 100 15.12 -11.14 -14.02
C SER A 100 14.95 -12.57 -14.56
N GLY A 101 13.74 -13.12 -14.43
CA GLY A 101 13.49 -14.50 -14.83
C GLY A 101 13.90 -15.53 -13.79
N GLU A 102 14.39 -15.09 -12.63
CA GLU A 102 14.77 -16.01 -11.56
C GLU A 102 13.56 -16.74 -10.99
N TRP A 103 12.42 -16.05 -10.90
CA TRP A 103 11.15 -16.62 -10.49
C TRP A 103 10.16 -16.56 -11.63
N ASP A 104 9.31 -17.56 -11.72
CA ASP A 104 8.28 -17.65 -12.73
C ASP A 104 6.90 -17.63 -12.05
N PHE A 105 5.97 -16.91 -12.64
CA PHE A 105 4.62 -16.82 -12.10
C PHE A 105 3.63 -16.63 -13.24
N ASP A 106 2.61 -17.47 -13.26
CA ASP A 106 1.58 -17.41 -14.29
C ASP A 106 0.48 -16.42 -13.92
N PHE A 107 0.58 -15.21 -14.42
CA PHE A 107 -0.40 -14.16 -14.17
C PHE A 107 -1.71 -14.36 -14.92
N SER A 108 -1.76 -15.27 -15.90
CA SER A 108 -2.96 -15.45 -16.70
C SER A 108 -4.18 -15.81 -15.86
N LYS A 109 -4.00 -16.58 -14.81
CA LYS A 109 -5.09 -16.98 -13.96
C LYS A 109 -5.69 -15.81 -13.19
N ILE A 110 -4.86 -14.83 -12.84
CA ILE A 110 -5.33 -13.64 -12.13
C ILE A 110 -6.09 -12.72 -13.08
N GLU A 111 -5.55 -12.52 -14.29
CA GLU A 111 -6.18 -11.67 -15.28
C GLU A 111 -7.54 -12.20 -15.69
N ASN A 112 -7.68 -13.51 -15.78
CA ASN A 112 -8.95 -14.13 -16.18
C ASN A 112 -10.00 -14.11 -15.07
N GLN A 113 -9.65 -13.70 -13.85
CA GLN A 113 -10.58 -13.64 -12.73
C GLN A 113 -10.93 -12.22 -12.32
N LYS A 114 -10.63 -11.26 -13.15
CA LYS A 114 -10.82 -9.84 -12.82
C LYS A 114 -12.27 -9.47 -12.55
N GLU A 115 -13.21 -10.29 -12.99
CA GLU A 115 -14.63 -10.02 -12.84
C GLU A 115 -15.23 -10.58 -11.58
N VAL A 116 -14.45 -11.27 -10.78
CA VAL A 116 -14.93 -11.84 -9.53
C VAL A 116 -15.01 -10.72 -8.51
N VAL A 117 -16.18 -10.36 -8.14
CA VAL A 117 -16.43 -9.24 -7.25
C VAL A 117 -17.25 -9.72 -6.08
#